data_314b01a17982fabe02aaed404cc5fb6d
#
_entry.id   314b01a17982fabe02aaed404cc5fb6d
#
_cell.length_a   1.000
_cell.length_b   1.000
_cell.length_c   1.000
_cell.angle_alpha   90.00
_cell.angle_beta   90.00
_cell.angle_gamma   90.00
#
_symmetry.space_group_name_H-M   'P 1'
#
loop_
_entity.id
_entity.type
_entity.pdbx_description
1 polymer ?
#
loop_
_entity_poly.entity_id
_entity_poly.type
_entity_poly.pdbx_seq_one_letter_code
_entity_poly.pdbx_strand_id
1 'polypeptide(L)'
;VFLALLFVTLPFVVRSVQPVLIEMERDVEEAAASLGANGFTIFRRIIVPTIAPAVLAGSALAFARALGEYGSVILISANLIGKTEVSSSYILKKIEEGDAAAAAGVATVLLVVAVIVLVTLDSLQRLAARRD
;
A
#
# COMPACT_ATOMS: atom_id res chain seq x y z
N VAL A 1 16.06 1.08 3.71
CA VAL A 1 14.93 1.81 3.12
C VAL A 1 13.68 0.93 3.08
N PHE A 2 13.74 -0.24 2.41
CA PHE A 2 12.57 -1.12 2.25
C PHE A 2 11.89 -1.48 3.59
N LEU A 3 12.65 -1.92 4.58
CA LEU A 3 12.09 -2.27 5.90
C LEU A 3 11.48 -1.07 6.62
N ALA A 4 12.08 0.12 6.47
CA ALA A 4 11.54 1.34 7.05
C ALA A 4 10.19 1.70 6.42
N LEU A 5 10.11 1.68 5.10
CA LEU A 5 8.86 1.92 4.37
C LEU A 5 7.80 0.88 4.71
N LEU A 6 8.17 -0.40 4.76
CA LEU A 6 7.26 -1.47 5.15
C LEU A 6 6.68 -1.24 6.55
N PHE A 7 7.53 -0.90 7.53
CA PHE A 7 7.10 -0.66 8.90
C PHE A 7 6.13 0.53 9.01
N VAL A 8 6.40 1.61 8.28
CA VAL A 8 5.54 2.80 8.28
C VAL A 8 4.21 2.56 7.54
N THR A 9 4.22 1.76 6.48
CA THR A 9 3.04 1.56 5.62
C THR A 9 2.16 0.39 6.02
N LEU A 10 2.71 -0.65 6.65
CA LEU A 10 1.99 -1.85 7.08
C LEU A 10 0.75 -1.55 7.95
N PRO A 11 0.79 -0.60 8.90
CA PRO A 11 -0.39 -0.26 9.70
C PRO A 11 -1.60 0.21 8.88
N PHE A 12 -1.38 0.82 7.72
CA PHE A 12 -2.48 1.29 6.86
C PHE A 12 -3.23 0.11 6.24
N VAL A 13 -2.51 -0.92 5.79
CA VAL A 13 -3.11 -2.16 5.26
C VAL A 13 -3.84 -2.91 6.39
N VAL A 14 -3.19 -3.07 7.54
CA VAL A 14 -3.79 -3.76 8.70
C VAL A 14 -5.08 -3.08 9.13
N ARG A 15 -5.09 -1.75 9.28
CA ARG A 15 -6.28 -0.98 9.66
C ARG A 15 -7.41 -1.04 8.64
N SER A 16 -7.11 -1.24 7.38
CA SER A 16 -8.12 -1.41 6.34
C SER A 16 -8.74 -2.81 6.35
N VAL A 17 -7.96 -3.84 6.67
CA VAL A 17 -8.38 -5.24 6.65
C VAL A 17 -9.06 -5.66 7.96
N GLN A 18 -8.60 -5.13 9.09
CA GLN A 18 -9.06 -5.51 10.42
C GLN A 18 -10.58 -5.44 10.60
N PRO A 19 -11.29 -4.34 10.24
CA PRO A 19 -12.75 -4.28 10.39
C PRO A 19 -13.45 -5.33 9.55
N VAL A 20 -12.99 -5.57 8.32
CA VAL A 20 -13.59 -6.59 7.44
C VAL A 20 -13.47 -7.99 8.05
N LEU A 21 -12.34 -8.31 8.67
CA LEU A 21 -12.16 -9.59 9.37
C LEU A 21 -13.02 -9.71 10.63
N ILE A 22 -13.25 -8.59 11.34
CA ILE A 22 -14.08 -8.58 12.55
C ILE A 22 -15.57 -8.74 12.18
N GLU A 23 -16.01 -8.11 11.09
CA GLU A 23 -17.40 -8.15 10.60
C GLU A 23 -17.72 -9.44 9.85
N MET A 24 -16.70 -10.23 9.47
CA MET A 24 -16.92 -11.48 8.75
C MET A 24 -17.65 -12.49 9.63
N GLU A 25 -18.79 -12.94 9.16
CA GLU A 25 -19.67 -13.89 9.88
C GLU A 25 -18.95 -15.24 10.01
N ARG A 26 -18.76 -15.70 11.24
CA ARG A 26 -18.21 -17.03 11.54
C ARG A 26 -19.06 -18.16 10.99
N ASP A 27 -20.34 -17.93 10.85
CA ASP A 27 -21.30 -18.91 10.35
C ASP A 27 -20.94 -19.41 8.94
N VAL A 28 -20.36 -18.55 8.09
CA VAL A 28 -19.90 -18.93 6.75
C VAL A 28 -18.71 -19.89 6.80
N GLU A 29 -17.77 -19.65 7.72
CA GLU A 29 -16.61 -20.52 7.92
C GLU A 29 -17.04 -21.86 8.52
N GLU A 30 -17.94 -21.85 9.50
CA GLU A 30 -18.48 -23.05 10.16
C GLU A 30 -19.31 -23.90 9.20
N ALA A 31 -20.14 -23.26 8.35
CA ALA A 31 -20.90 -23.93 7.30
C ALA A 31 -19.97 -24.60 6.28
N ALA A 32 -18.92 -23.92 5.84
CA ALA A 32 -17.94 -24.49 4.91
C ALA A 32 -17.16 -25.67 5.54
N ALA A 33 -16.80 -25.54 6.82
CA ALA A 33 -16.14 -26.63 7.56
C ALA A 33 -17.08 -27.84 7.70
N SER A 34 -18.36 -27.63 7.97
CA SER A 34 -19.37 -28.68 8.04
C SER A 34 -19.57 -29.43 6.72
N LEU A 35 -19.33 -28.75 5.60
CA LEU A 35 -19.33 -29.34 4.25
C LEU A 35 -18.00 -30.04 3.87
N GLY A 36 -17.07 -30.14 4.84
CA GLY A 36 -15.81 -30.84 4.65
C GLY A 36 -14.68 -29.97 4.07
N ALA A 37 -14.85 -28.66 4.01
CA ALA A 37 -13.77 -27.78 3.59
C ALA A 37 -12.66 -27.74 4.66
N ASN A 38 -11.41 -27.94 4.22
CA ASN A 38 -10.26 -27.76 5.11
C ASN A 38 -9.93 -26.27 5.29
N GLY A 39 -9.16 -25.93 6.33
CA GLY A 39 -8.81 -24.55 6.66
C GLY A 39 -8.14 -23.78 5.52
N PHE A 40 -7.32 -24.45 4.69
CA PHE A 40 -6.72 -23.81 3.53
C PHE A 40 -7.73 -23.47 2.43
N THR A 41 -8.74 -24.31 2.23
CA THR A 41 -9.83 -24.05 1.29
C THR A 41 -10.68 -22.89 1.75
N ILE A 42 -11.03 -22.83 3.05
CA ILE A 42 -11.74 -21.72 3.67
C ILE A 42 -10.95 -20.41 3.49
N PHE A 43 -9.66 -20.43 3.84
CA PHE A 43 -8.79 -19.28 3.67
C PHE A 43 -8.78 -18.77 2.23
N ARG A 44 -8.51 -19.63 1.27
CA ARG A 44 -8.33 -19.24 -0.14
C ARG A 44 -9.64 -18.86 -0.84
N ARG A 45 -10.74 -19.53 -0.51
CA ARG A 45 -12.03 -19.36 -1.23
C ARG A 45 -13.02 -18.42 -0.55
N ILE A 46 -12.84 -18.18 0.75
CA ILE A 46 -13.74 -17.33 1.53
C ILE A 46 -12.99 -16.10 2.04
N ILE A 47 -11.97 -16.30 2.87
CA ILE A 47 -11.30 -15.18 3.55
C ILE A 47 -10.58 -14.27 2.55
N VAL A 48 -9.73 -14.81 1.69
CA VAL A 48 -8.93 -14.01 0.74
C VAL A 48 -9.80 -13.17 -0.20
N PRO A 49 -10.84 -13.69 -0.86
CA PRO A 49 -11.71 -12.86 -1.68
C PRO A 49 -12.42 -11.76 -0.90
N THR A 50 -12.90 -12.08 0.31
CA THR A 50 -13.62 -11.12 1.16
C THR A 50 -12.74 -9.95 1.60
N ILE A 51 -11.47 -10.20 1.94
CA ILE A 51 -10.54 -9.14 2.36
C ILE A 51 -9.84 -8.43 1.19
N ALA A 52 -9.89 -8.99 -0.03
CA ALA A 52 -9.15 -8.45 -1.17
C ALA A 52 -9.46 -6.97 -1.48
N PRO A 53 -10.71 -6.48 -1.46
CA PRO A 53 -11.00 -5.07 -1.65
C PRO A 53 -10.36 -4.18 -0.57
N ALA A 54 -10.39 -4.63 0.69
CA ALA A 54 -9.80 -3.91 1.82
C ALA A 54 -8.26 -3.88 1.74
N VAL A 55 -7.64 -4.98 1.32
CA VAL A 55 -6.19 -5.03 1.07
C VAL A 55 -5.80 -4.06 -0.02
N LEU A 56 -6.54 -3.99 -1.13
CA LEU A 56 -6.29 -3.05 -2.21
C LEU A 56 -6.45 -1.60 -1.75
N ALA A 57 -7.49 -1.28 -0.98
CA ALA A 57 -7.70 0.05 -0.40
C ALA A 57 -6.57 0.44 0.55
N GLY A 58 -6.20 -0.46 1.47
CA GLY A 58 -5.08 -0.26 2.39
C GLY A 58 -3.74 -0.09 1.67
N SER A 59 -3.53 -0.84 0.59
CA SER A 59 -2.33 -0.72 -0.26
C SER A 59 -2.26 0.63 -0.98
N ALA A 60 -3.39 1.17 -1.45
CA ALA A 60 -3.44 2.49 -2.04
C ALA A 60 -3.06 3.59 -1.04
N LEU A 61 -3.59 3.52 0.19
CA LEU A 61 -3.24 4.42 1.28
C LEU A 61 -1.76 4.28 1.69
N ALA A 62 -1.27 3.04 1.81
CA ALA A 62 0.12 2.75 2.12
C ALA A 62 1.07 3.32 1.05
N PHE A 63 0.72 3.16 -0.21
CA PHE A 63 1.48 3.71 -1.33
C PHE A 63 1.52 5.24 -1.32
N ALA A 64 0.36 5.89 -1.14
CA ALA A 64 0.29 7.35 -1.04
C ALA A 64 1.14 7.88 0.14
N ARG A 65 1.12 7.18 1.28
CA ARG A 65 1.94 7.51 2.44
C ARG A 65 3.44 7.32 2.19
N ALA A 66 3.81 6.23 1.48
CA ALA A 66 5.21 5.92 1.16
C ALA A 66 5.85 6.95 0.22
N LEU A 67 5.08 7.53 -0.71
CA LEU A 67 5.59 8.57 -1.63
C LEU A 67 6.07 9.83 -0.91
N GLY A 68 5.42 10.19 0.19
CA GLY A 68 5.81 11.34 1.01
C GLY A 68 6.79 11.04 2.14
N GLU A 69 7.27 9.79 2.25
CA GLU A 69 8.15 9.42 3.35
C GLU A 69 9.57 9.94 3.15
N TYR A 70 10.01 10.75 4.11
CA TYR A 70 11.33 11.36 4.12
C TYR A 70 12.05 11.10 5.45
N GLY A 71 11.37 11.36 6.55
CA GLY A 71 11.97 11.39 7.88
C GLY A 71 12.55 10.04 8.33
N SER A 72 11.75 8.97 8.26
CA SER A 72 12.20 7.65 8.69
C SER A 72 13.34 7.11 7.83
N VAL A 73 13.33 7.42 6.53
CA VAL A 73 14.37 6.99 5.61
C VAL A 73 15.70 7.65 5.93
N ILE A 74 15.72 8.96 6.20
CA ILE A 74 16.95 9.67 6.59
C ILE A 74 17.51 9.13 7.91
N LEU A 75 16.65 8.93 8.90
CA LEU A 75 17.07 8.45 10.22
C LEU A 75 17.70 7.04 10.17
N ILE A 76 17.16 6.16 9.31
CA ILE A 76 17.57 4.74 9.28
C ILE A 76 18.67 4.48 8.23
N SER A 77 18.66 5.16 7.09
CA SER A 77 19.49 4.80 5.94
C SER A 77 20.58 5.80 5.58
N ALA A 78 20.74 6.89 6.34
CA ALA A 78 21.67 7.98 6.07
C ALA A 78 21.54 8.62 4.67
N ASN A 79 20.50 8.29 3.91
CA ASN A 79 20.17 8.89 2.60
C ASN A 79 21.34 8.95 1.60
N LEU A 80 22.07 7.84 1.43
CA LEU A 80 23.22 7.77 0.55
C LEU A 80 22.82 7.88 -0.92
N ILE A 81 23.44 8.84 -1.62
CA ILE A 81 23.20 9.10 -3.06
C ILE A 81 23.44 7.83 -3.88
N GLY A 82 22.46 7.48 -4.72
CA GLY A 82 22.52 6.32 -5.60
C GLY A 82 22.36 4.95 -4.91
N LYS A 83 22.18 4.90 -3.58
CA LYS A 83 22.01 3.65 -2.80
C LYS A 83 20.72 3.63 -1.98
N THR A 84 20.47 4.65 -1.18
CA THR A 84 19.34 4.71 -0.26
C THR A 84 18.57 6.04 -0.35
N GLU A 85 18.93 6.88 -1.30
CA GLU A 85 18.25 8.15 -1.58
C GLU A 85 16.82 7.88 -2.07
N VAL A 86 15.85 8.55 -1.47
CA VAL A 86 14.44 8.50 -1.90
C VAL A 86 14.07 9.76 -2.66
N SER A 87 13.05 9.66 -3.51
CA SER A 87 12.65 10.76 -4.39
C SER A 87 12.30 12.05 -3.68
N SER A 88 11.69 11.97 -2.49
CA SER A 88 11.39 13.13 -1.64
C SER A 88 12.65 13.85 -1.17
N SER A 89 13.69 13.08 -0.83
CA SER A 89 15.00 13.62 -0.45
C SER A 89 15.71 14.27 -1.63
N TYR A 90 15.65 13.66 -2.80
CA TYR A 90 16.24 14.21 -4.02
C TYR A 90 15.60 15.55 -4.41
N ILE A 91 14.26 15.64 -4.32
CA ILE A 91 13.52 16.90 -4.60
C ILE A 91 13.96 18.00 -3.64
N LEU A 92 14.02 17.70 -2.32
CA LEU A 92 14.45 18.67 -1.32
C LEU A 92 15.86 19.18 -1.61
N LYS A 93 16.80 18.27 -1.89
CA LYS A 93 18.17 18.61 -2.25
C LYS A 93 18.24 19.54 -3.47
N LYS A 94 17.47 19.28 -4.52
CA LYS A 94 17.40 20.13 -5.72
C LYS A 94 16.85 21.52 -5.43
N ILE A 95 15.90 21.64 -4.51
CA ILE A 95 15.40 22.94 -4.04
C ILE A 95 16.50 23.70 -3.30
N GLU A 96 17.23 23.05 -2.40
CA GLU A 96 18.34 23.64 -1.63
C GLU A 96 19.52 24.06 -2.54
N GLU A 97 19.78 23.33 -3.62
CA GLU A 97 20.77 23.68 -4.64
C GLU A 97 20.31 24.83 -5.56
N GLY A 98 19.07 25.30 -5.44
CA GLY A 98 18.49 26.34 -6.29
C GLY A 98 18.02 25.86 -7.66
N ASP A 99 18.07 24.54 -7.94
CA ASP A 99 17.61 23.94 -9.19
C ASP A 99 16.13 23.56 -9.12
N ALA A 100 15.29 24.58 -9.10
CA ALA A 100 13.82 24.41 -9.05
C ALA A 100 13.27 23.65 -10.27
N ALA A 101 13.94 23.74 -11.43
CA ALA A 101 13.48 23.06 -12.64
C ALA A 101 13.66 21.53 -12.53
N ALA A 102 14.80 21.07 -12.02
CA ALA A 102 15.03 19.65 -11.78
C ALA A 102 14.11 19.12 -10.68
N ALA A 103 13.90 19.87 -9.59
CA ALA A 103 12.97 19.51 -8.54
C ALA A 103 11.54 19.36 -9.06
N ALA A 104 11.06 20.32 -9.85
CA ALA A 104 9.73 20.28 -10.46
C ALA A 104 9.58 19.12 -11.45
N GLY A 105 10.61 18.82 -12.24
CA GLY A 105 10.61 17.70 -13.17
C GLY A 105 10.41 16.36 -12.45
N VAL A 106 11.17 16.10 -11.40
CA VAL A 106 11.04 14.86 -10.61
C VAL A 106 9.68 14.80 -9.90
N ALA A 107 9.23 15.91 -9.31
CA ALA A 107 7.93 15.98 -8.64
C ALA A 107 6.78 15.68 -9.61
N THR A 108 6.85 16.21 -10.85
CA THR A 108 5.85 15.94 -11.89
C THR A 108 5.82 14.48 -12.30
N VAL A 109 6.99 13.86 -12.52
CA VAL A 109 7.08 12.43 -12.84
C VAL A 109 6.48 11.59 -11.72
N LEU A 110 6.82 11.88 -10.46
CA LEU A 110 6.26 11.18 -9.30
C LEU A 110 4.74 11.34 -9.22
N LEU A 111 4.22 12.54 -9.47
CA LEU A 111 2.79 12.79 -9.48
C LEU A 111 2.07 11.94 -10.54
N VAL A 112 2.60 11.91 -11.77
CA VAL A 112 2.03 11.10 -12.85
C VAL A 112 2.05 9.62 -12.49
N VAL A 113 3.17 9.11 -11.99
CA VAL A 113 3.29 7.70 -11.55
C VAL A 113 2.30 7.42 -10.42
N ALA A 114 2.19 8.31 -9.43
CA ALA A 114 1.26 8.17 -8.30
C ALA A 114 -0.19 8.09 -8.79
N VAL A 115 -0.60 8.98 -9.68
CA VAL A 115 -1.96 8.98 -10.25
C VAL A 115 -2.24 7.68 -11.00
N ILE A 116 -1.31 7.22 -11.85
CA ILE A 116 -1.46 5.97 -12.59
C ILE A 116 -1.63 4.78 -11.63
N VAL A 117 -0.78 4.67 -10.62
CA VAL A 117 -0.84 3.57 -9.65
C VAL A 117 -2.14 3.61 -8.84
N LEU A 118 -2.55 4.79 -8.35
CA LEU A 118 -3.78 4.94 -7.57
C LEU A 118 -5.02 4.63 -8.40
N VAL A 119 -5.10 5.10 -9.64
CA VAL A 119 -6.21 4.79 -10.56
C VAL A 119 -6.26 3.29 -10.87
N THR A 120 -5.11 2.66 -11.03
CA THR A 120 -5.04 1.20 -11.28
C THR A 120 -5.53 0.43 -10.06
N LEU A 121 -5.08 0.79 -8.84
CA LEU A 121 -5.53 0.17 -7.60
C LEU A 121 -7.03 0.37 -7.35
N ASP A 122 -7.55 1.59 -7.57
CA ASP A 122 -9.00 1.87 -7.47
C ASP A 122 -9.81 1.05 -8.46
N SER A 123 -9.34 0.94 -9.70
CA SER A 123 -9.99 0.12 -10.73
C SER A 123 -10.03 -1.36 -10.35
N LEU A 124 -8.92 -1.90 -9.84
CA LEU A 124 -8.84 -3.28 -9.34
C LEU A 124 -9.76 -3.50 -8.14
N GLN A 125 -9.81 -2.53 -7.22
CA GLN A 125 -10.71 -2.59 -6.05
C GLN A 125 -12.18 -2.64 -6.48
N ARG A 126 -12.59 -1.80 -7.43
CA ARG A 126 -13.96 -1.80 -7.98
C ARG A 126 -14.30 -3.12 -8.68
N LEU A 127 -13.34 -3.72 -9.39
CA LEU A 127 -13.53 -5.02 -10.03
C LEU A 127 -13.64 -6.14 -8.99
N ALA A 128 -12.85 -6.11 -7.92
CA ALA A 128 -12.95 -7.06 -6.82
C ALA A 128 -14.30 -6.96 -6.10
N ALA A 129 -14.76 -5.74 -5.79
CA ALA A 129 -16.04 -5.49 -5.12
C ALA A 129 -17.29 -5.83 -5.95
N ARG A 130 -17.17 -5.96 -7.28
CA ARG A 130 -18.30 -6.34 -8.17
C ARG A 130 -18.48 -7.85 -8.31
N ARG A 131 -17.59 -8.65 -7.75
CA ARG A 131 -17.64 -10.13 -7.82
C ARG A 131 -18.35 -10.78 -6.64
N ASP A 132 -18.71 -9.98 -5.65
CA ASP A 132 -19.57 -10.32 -4.51
C ASP A 132 -21.02 -9.87 -4.82
#